data_ef854fa4aea019c5c279d619b35aa70d
#
_entry.id   ef854fa4aea019c5c279d619b35aa70d
#
_cell.length_a   1.000
_cell.length_b   1.000
_cell.length_c   1.000
_cell.angle_alpha   90.00
_cell.angle_beta   90.00
_cell.angle_gamma   90.00
#
_symmetry.space_group_name_H-M   'P 1'
#
loop_
_entity.id
_entity.type
_entity.pdbx_description
1 polymer ?
#
loop_
_entity_poly.entity_id
_entity_poly.type
_entity_poly.pdbx_seq_one_letter_code
_entity_poly.pdbx_strand_id
1 'polypeptide(L)'
;MTAGQLGAKTETDIPLTLTSLRRHYSKGTSPQAVIRQVFSTIARVEDPRIFISLFDEKDLLAEAESLGEYDPSRPLWGVPFVIKDNIDVAGHPTTAACPDFTYTPEETAFVVQRLQAAGALLIGKTNLDQFATGLVGVRTPYGAPRNAIDPEIVPGGSSAGSAVAVAHGIATFSLGSDTAGS
;
A
#
# COMPACT_ATOMS: atom_id res chain seq x y z
N MET A 1 19.08 -22.17 -10.21
CA MET A 1 18.74 -20.99 -9.37
C MET A 1 17.78 -20.17 -10.18
N THR A 2 16.48 -20.33 -9.92
CA THR A 2 15.42 -19.63 -10.65
C THR A 2 15.25 -18.26 -10.03
N ALA A 3 15.41 -17.21 -10.84
CA ALA A 3 15.10 -15.82 -10.48
C ALA A 3 13.71 -15.77 -9.83
N GLY A 4 13.61 -15.10 -8.68
CA GLY A 4 12.35 -14.91 -7.95
C GLY A 4 11.28 -14.39 -8.90
N GLN A 5 10.18 -15.11 -9.03
CA GLN A 5 9.06 -14.69 -9.84
C GLN A 5 8.47 -13.45 -9.17
N LEU A 6 8.76 -12.26 -9.71
CA LEU A 6 7.83 -11.11 -9.64
C LEU A 6 6.46 -11.70 -9.93
N GLY A 7 5.51 -11.60 -8.99
CA GLY A 7 4.20 -12.22 -9.10
C GLY A 7 3.67 -12.11 -10.51
N ALA A 8 3.57 -13.24 -11.22
CA ALA A 8 3.33 -13.27 -12.66
C ALA A 8 2.05 -12.47 -12.94
N LYS A 9 2.20 -11.28 -13.55
CA LYS A 9 1.06 -10.49 -14.04
C LYS A 9 0.28 -11.38 -14.98
N THR A 10 -1.00 -11.55 -14.72
CA THR A 10 -1.88 -12.16 -15.71
C THR A 10 -2.00 -11.18 -16.88
N GLU A 11 -2.14 -11.67 -18.11
CA GLU A 11 -2.26 -10.85 -19.34
C GLU A 11 -3.40 -9.82 -19.28
N THR A 12 -4.30 -9.97 -18.28
CA THR A 12 -5.48 -9.12 -18.03
C THR A 12 -5.28 -8.07 -16.93
N ASP A 13 -4.16 -8.10 -16.17
CA ASP A 13 -3.96 -7.17 -15.07
C ASP A 13 -3.74 -5.73 -15.58
N ILE A 14 -4.48 -4.79 -14.99
CA ILE A 14 -4.34 -3.35 -15.25
C ILE A 14 -3.03 -2.88 -14.61
N PRO A 15 -2.09 -2.29 -15.37
CA PRO A 15 -0.91 -1.70 -14.77
C PRO A 15 -1.30 -0.56 -13.81
N LEU A 16 -0.93 -0.66 -12.54
CA LEU A 16 -1.28 0.34 -11.51
C LEU A 16 -0.41 1.60 -11.60
N THR A 17 -0.27 2.16 -12.80
CA THR A 17 0.33 3.49 -13.00
C THR A 17 -0.77 4.54 -13.18
N LEU A 18 -0.49 5.80 -12.79
CA LEU A 18 -1.47 6.89 -12.91
C LEU A 18 -2.02 7.01 -14.33
N THR A 19 -1.14 6.94 -15.34
CA THR A 19 -1.53 7.03 -16.75
C THR A 19 -2.43 5.87 -17.17
N SER A 20 -2.10 4.65 -16.76
CA SER A 20 -2.90 3.47 -17.08
C SER A 20 -4.26 3.52 -16.41
N LEU A 21 -4.32 3.81 -15.11
CA LEU A 21 -5.56 3.91 -14.35
C LEU A 21 -6.50 4.96 -14.93
N ARG A 22 -6.02 6.17 -15.19
CA ARG A 22 -6.81 7.23 -15.84
C ARG A 22 -7.40 6.79 -17.18
N ARG A 23 -6.59 6.12 -18.01
CA ARG A 23 -7.05 5.59 -19.31
C ARG A 23 -8.12 4.50 -19.14
N HIS A 24 -8.00 3.62 -18.14
CA HIS A 24 -8.98 2.57 -17.89
C HIS A 24 -10.28 3.15 -17.32
N TYR A 25 -10.20 4.06 -16.38
CA TYR A 25 -11.36 4.74 -15.79
C TYR A 25 -12.14 5.56 -16.83
N SER A 26 -11.46 6.28 -17.70
CA SER A 26 -12.11 7.02 -18.79
C SER A 26 -12.83 6.12 -19.83
N LYS A 27 -12.55 4.81 -19.80
CA LYS A 27 -13.21 3.78 -20.62
C LYS A 27 -14.26 2.97 -19.86
N GLY A 28 -14.59 3.36 -18.62
CA GLY A 28 -15.64 2.74 -17.82
C GLY A 28 -15.17 1.60 -16.91
N THR A 29 -13.88 1.38 -16.74
CA THR A 29 -13.40 0.46 -15.68
C THR A 29 -13.79 1.03 -14.31
N SER A 30 -14.33 0.21 -13.42
CA SER A 30 -14.71 0.66 -12.08
C SER A 30 -13.53 0.62 -11.10
N PRO A 31 -13.48 1.49 -10.07
CA PRO A 31 -12.49 1.42 -9.01
C PRO A 31 -12.53 0.09 -8.24
N GLN A 32 -13.73 -0.48 -8.07
CA GLN A 32 -13.92 -1.79 -7.44
C GLN A 32 -13.17 -2.91 -8.19
N ALA A 33 -13.12 -2.85 -9.53
CA ALA A 33 -12.34 -3.82 -10.31
C ALA A 33 -10.84 -3.72 -10.00
N VAL A 34 -10.33 -2.50 -9.80
CA VAL A 34 -8.95 -2.25 -9.41
C VAL A 34 -8.68 -2.76 -7.97
N ILE A 35 -9.59 -2.51 -7.03
CA ILE A 35 -9.46 -3.03 -5.65
C ILE A 35 -9.44 -4.56 -5.64
N ARG A 36 -10.33 -5.25 -6.37
CA ARG A 36 -10.28 -6.71 -6.48
C ARG A 36 -8.97 -7.21 -7.07
N GLN A 37 -8.40 -6.51 -8.06
CA GLN A 37 -7.09 -6.84 -8.60
C GLN A 37 -5.98 -6.67 -7.55
N VAL A 38 -6.03 -5.62 -6.73
CA VAL A 38 -5.09 -5.39 -5.63
C VAL A 38 -5.12 -6.58 -4.66
N PHE A 39 -6.30 -6.99 -4.19
CA PHE A 39 -6.42 -8.13 -3.27
C PHE A 39 -6.01 -9.46 -3.91
N SER A 40 -6.34 -9.68 -5.17
CA SER A 40 -5.83 -10.83 -5.94
C SER A 40 -4.30 -10.83 -6.01
N THR A 41 -3.68 -9.66 -6.18
CA THR A 41 -2.22 -9.53 -6.20
C THR A 41 -1.62 -9.81 -4.83
N ILE A 42 -2.21 -9.29 -3.74
CA ILE A 42 -1.80 -9.58 -2.35
C ILE A 42 -1.83 -11.09 -2.08
N ALA A 43 -2.93 -11.76 -2.45
CA ALA A 43 -3.07 -13.20 -2.29
C ALA A 43 -2.02 -13.98 -3.07
N ARG A 44 -1.67 -13.56 -4.29
CA ARG A 44 -0.68 -14.20 -5.16
C ARG A 44 0.76 -13.99 -4.68
N VAL A 45 1.06 -12.85 -4.07
CA VAL A 45 2.38 -12.54 -3.51
C VAL A 45 2.70 -13.39 -2.27
N GLU A 46 1.67 -13.77 -1.52
CA GLU A 46 1.80 -14.64 -0.34
C GLU A 46 2.87 -14.17 0.67
N ASP A 47 2.97 -12.87 0.89
CA ASP A 47 3.84 -12.30 1.93
C ASP A 47 3.05 -11.42 2.90
N PRO A 48 2.54 -12.00 4.00
CA PRO A 48 1.75 -11.26 4.98
C PRO A 48 2.57 -10.19 5.73
N ARG A 49 3.90 -10.20 5.62
CA ARG A 49 4.80 -9.28 6.30
C ARG A 49 4.89 -7.90 5.63
N ILE A 50 4.28 -7.73 4.45
CA ILE A 50 4.19 -6.42 3.77
C ILE A 50 3.36 -5.44 4.59
N PHE A 51 2.27 -5.92 5.20
CA PHE A 51 1.35 -5.10 5.97
C PHE A 51 1.45 -5.39 7.47
N ILE A 52 1.32 -4.34 8.29
CA ILE A 52 0.98 -4.46 9.71
C ILE A 52 -0.54 -4.46 9.84
N SER A 53 -1.23 -3.61 9.06
CA SER A 53 -2.69 -3.54 9.03
C SER A 53 -3.17 -3.43 7.58
N LEU A 54 -3.70 -4.51 7.04
CA LEU A 54 -4.42 -4.51 5.76
C LEU A 54 -5.88 -4.20 6.03
N PHE A 55 -6.47 -3.26 5.28
CA PHE A 55 -7.87 -2.89 5.45
C PHE A 55 -8.79 -3.94 4.83
N ASP A 56 -10.03 -3.99 5.30
CA ASP A 56 -10.99 -4.98 4.83
C ASP A 56 -11.38 -4.73 3.38
N GLU A 57 -11.36 -5.77 2.54
CA GLU A 57 -11.69 -5.67 1.12
C GLU A 57 -13.11 -5.16 0.90
N LYS A 58 -14.07 -5.60 1.73
CA LYS A 58 -15.48 -5.21 1.60
C LYS A 58 -15.65 -3.72 1.87
N ASP A 59 -14.96 -3.17 2.87
CA ASP A 59 -15.03 -1.75 3.20
C ASP A 59 -14.39 -0.91 2.10
N LEU A 60 -13.26 -1.36 1.56
CA LEU A 60 -12.60 -0.70 0.42
C LEU A 60 -13.43 -0.77 -0.87
N LEU A 61 -14.17 -1.86 -1.10
CA LEU A 61 -15.07 -1.94 -2.23
C LEU A 61 -16.25 -0.96 -2.07
N ALA A 62 -16.77 -0.78 -0.86
CA ALA A 62 -17.80 0.22 -0.57
C ALA A 62 -17.27 1.66 -0.72
N GLU A 63 -16.05 1.93 -0.24
CA GLU A 63 -15.38 3.22 -0.44
C GLU A 63 -15.17 3.51 -1.94
N ALA A 64 -14.69 2.52 -2.70
CA ALA A 64 -14.51 2.61 -4.15
C ALA A 64 -15.83 2.88 -4.89
N GLU A 65 -16.93 2.27 -4.45
CA GLU A 65 -18.28 2.53 -4.99
C GLU A 65 -18.75 3.96 -4.69
N SER A 66 -18.45 4.46 -3.50
CA SER A 66 -18.83 5.81 -3.07
C SER A 66 -18.16 6.93 -3.87
N LEU A 67 -17.08 6.64 -4.62
CA LEU A 67 -16.45 7.60 -5.53
C LEU A 67 -17.40 8.05 -6.67
N GLY A 68 -18.40 7.22 -7.01
CA GLY A 68 -19.38 7.51 -8.04
C GLY A 68 -18.85 7.38 -9.46
N GLU A 69 -19.26 8.30 -10.35
CA GLU A 69 -18.79 8.36 -11.72
C GLU A 69 -17.35 8.91 -11.80
N TYR A 70 -16.63 8.51 -12.86
CA TYR A 70 -15.24 8.96 -13.05
C TYR A 70 -15.16 10.49 -13.13
N ASP A 71 -14.43 11.08 -12.21
CA ASP A 71 -14.18 12.51 -12.13
C ASP A 71 -12.71 12.83 -12.44
N PRO A 72 -12.40 13.33 -13.67
CA PRO A 72 -11.03 13.68 -14.06
C PRO A 72 -10.49 14.91 -13.31
N SER A 73 -11.33 15.69 -12.62
CA SER A 73 -10.90 16.82 -11.79
C SER A 73 -10.26 16.38 -10.47
N ARG A 74 -10.54 15.14 -10.03
CA ARG A 74 -9.88 14.51 -8.88
C ARG A 74 -8.64 13.76 -9.36
N PRO A 75 -7.42 14.27 -9.13
CA PRO A 75 -6.22 13.79 -9.80
C PRO A 75 -5.82 12.36 -9.43
N LEU A 76 -6.31 11.84 -8.29
CA LEU A 76 -6.04 10.49 -7.79
C LEU A 76 -7.31 9.63 -7.70
N TRP A 77 -8.37 9.96 -8.43
CA TRP A 77 -9.63 9.23 -8.39
C TRP A 77 -9.43 7.72 -8.63
N GLY A 78 -9.81 6.91 -7.62
CA GLY A 78 -9.69 5.45 -7.63
C GLY A 78 -8.26 4.89 -7.57
N VAL A 79 -7.26 5.73 -7.28
CA VAL A 79 -5.85 5.31 -7.26
C VAL A 79 -5.53 4.61 -5.93
N PRO A 80 -5.12 3.31 -5.93
CA PRO A 80 -4.76 2.60 -4.72
C PRO A 80 -3.38 3.04 -4.21
N PHE A 81 -3.28 3.31 -2.90
CA PHE A 81 -2.03 3.63 -2.24
C PHE A 81 -1.91 2.96 -0.86
N VAL A 82 -0.71 2.89 -0.34
CA VAL A 82 -0.41 2.39 1.00
C VAL A 82 0.43 3.40 1.77
N ILE A 83 0.46 3.28 3.08
CA ILE A 83 1.23 4.16 3.94
C ILE A 83 2.05 3.36 4.95
N LYS A 84 3.19 3.89 5.37
CA LYS A 84 4.01 3.35 6.45
C LYS A 84 3.24 3.42 7.78
N ASP A 85 3.35 2.41 8.63
CA ASP A 85 2.54 2.29 9.85
C ASP A 85 2.93 3.26 10.98
N ASN A 86 3.80 4.20 10.74
CA ASN A 86 4.02 5.36 11.61
C ASN A 86 3.27 6.63 11.15
N ILE A 87 2.37 6.50 10.16
CA ILE A 87 1.51 7.58 9.67
C ILE A 87 0.09 7.31 10.17
N ASP A 88 -0.53 8.30 10.80
CA ASP A 88 -1.82 8.17 11.45
C ASP A 88 -3.00 8.15 10.49
N VAL A 89 -3.96 7.26 10.78
CA VAL A 89 -5.28 7.21 10.16
C VAL A 89 -6.32 7.06 11.26
N ALA A 90 -7.27 7.97 11.34
CA ALA A 90 -8.31 7.96 12.36
C ALA A 90 -9.03 6.60 12.42
N GLY A 91 -9.20 6.07 13.61
CA GLY A 91 -9.86 4.79 13.85
C GLY A 91 -9.04 3.54 13.51
N HIS A 92 -7.83 3.68 12.95
CA HIS A 92 -6.93 2.57 12.65
C HIS A 92 -5.67 2.60 13.54
N PRO A 93 -5.22 1.46 14.07
CA PRO A 93 -4.04 1.42 14.94
C PRO A 93 -2.79 1.97 14.26
N THR A 94 -1.97 2.68 15.01
CA THR A 94 -0.61 3.06 14.66
C THR A 94 0.33 2.39 15.65
N THR A 95 1.29 1.59 15.15
CA THR A 95 2.21 0.81 15.98
C THR A 95 3.67 1.23 15.84
N ALA A 96 4.04 1.86 14.75
CA ALA A 96 5.42 2.12 14.35
C ALA A 96 6.30 0.84 14.43
N ALA A 97 5.71 -0.32 14.10
CA ALA A 97 6.28 -1.67 14.26
C ALA A 97 6.65 -2.02 15.71
N CYS A 98 5.99 -1.41 16.71
CA CYS A 98 6.14 -1.74 18.14
C CYS A 98 4.76 -2.02 18.74
N PRO A 99 4.38 -3.31 18.96
CA PRO A 99 3.07 -3.65 19.51
C PRO A 99 2.74 -2.96 20.84
N ASP A 100 3.74 -2.78 21.72
CA ASP A 100 3.57 -2.14 23.02
C ASP A 100 3.35 -0.62 22.95
N PHE A 101 3.63 -0.01 21.79
CA PHE A 101 3.41 1.41 21.52
C PHE A 101 2.05 1.69 20.89
N THR A 102 1.28 0.66 20.56
CA THR A 102 0.03 0.79 19.79
C THR A 102 -0.94 1.80 20.39
N TYR A 103 -1.42 2.72 19.56
CA TYR A 103 -2.53 3.63 19.86
C TYR A 103 -3.45 3.77 18.64
N THR A 104 -4.67 4.22 18.87
CA THR A 104 -5.62 4.54 17.79
C THR A 104 -5.78 6.04 17.72
N PRO A 105 -5.31 6.70 16.65
CA PRO A 105 -5.43 8.14 16.51
C PRO A 105 -6.89 8.57 16.27
N GLU A 106 -7.26 9.74 16.79
CA GLU A 106 -8.57 10.36 16.54
C GLU A 106 -8.60 11.13 15.21
N GLU A 107 -7.42 11.54 14.72
CA GLU A 107 -7.29 12.32 13.49
C GLU A 107 -6.38 11.61 12.47
N THR A 108 -6.76 11.73 11.20
CA THR A 108 -5.94 11.25 10.08
C THR A 108 -4.86 12.29 9.74
N ALA A 109 -3.65 11.84 9.50
CA ALA A 109 -2.54 12.70 9.08
C ALA A 109 -2.91 13.55 7.86
N PHE A 110 -2.54 14.83 7.88
CA PHE A 110 -2.90 15.82 6.85
C PHE A 110 -2.60 15.34 5.42
N VAL A 111 -1.44 14.73 5.21
CA VAL A 111 -1.07 14.21 3.88
C VAL A 111 -2.02 13.12 3.39
N VAL A 112 -2.47 12.22 4.27
CA VAL A 112 -3.42 11.15 3.94
C VAL A 112 -4.79 11.76 3.60
N GLN A 113 -5.28 12.71 4.40
CA GLN A 113 -6.52 13.45 4.12
C GLN A 113 -6.48 14.10 2.73
N ARG A 114 -5.34 14.70 2.35
CA ARG A 114 -5.18 15.34 1.03
C ARG A 114 -5.23 14.32 -0.11
N LEU A 115 -4.63 13.15 0.07
CA LEU A 115 -4.67 12.08 -0.93
C LEU A 115 -6.08 11.51 -1.09
N GLN A 116 -6.78 11.24 0.01
CA GLN A 116 -8.17 10.76 -0.01
C GLN A 116 -9.11 11.81 -0.63
N ALA A 117 -8.95 13.10 -0.28
CA ALA A 117 -9.71 14.19 -0.91
C ALA A 117 -9.47 14.26 -2.44
N ALA A 118 -8.27 13.92 -2.90
CA ALA A 118 -7.95 13.81 -4.32
C ALA A 118 -8.51 12.54 -5.00
N GLY A 119 -9.17 11.65 -4.22
CA GLY A 119 -9.82 10.45 -4.71
C GLY A 119 -9.04 9.15 -4.55
N ALA A 120 -7.88 9.17 -3.91
CA ALA A 120 -7.08 7.97 -3.69
C ALA A 120 -7.72 7.05 -2.64
N LEU A 121 -7.54 5.73 -2.82
CA LEU A 121 -8.04 4.68 -1.94
C LEU A 121 -6.89 4.09 -1.13
N LEU A 122 -6.97 4.21 0.20
CA LEU A 122 -5.95 3.72 1.12
C LEU A 122 -6.16 2.22 1.39
N ILE A 123 -5.21 1.39 0.97
CA ILE A 123 -5.30 -0.08 1.07
C ILE A 123 -4.93 -0.60 2.45
N GLY A 124 -4.00 0.07 3.12
CA GLY A 124 -3.53 -0.37 4.44
C GLY A 124 -2.25 0.30 4.88
N LYS A 125 -1.78 -0.13 6.06
CA LYS A 125 -0.58 0.37 6.72
C LYS A 125 0.53 -0.68 6.67
N THR A 126 1.68 -0.28 6.16
CA THR A 126 2.78 -1.18 5.80
C THR A 126 3.83 -1.30 6.89
N ASN A 127 4.52 -2.43 6.88
CA ASN A 127 5.61 -2.75 7.79
C ASN A 127 6.83 -1.85 7.59
N LEU A 128 7.60 -1.69 8.67
CA LEU A 128 8.76 -0.79 8.73
C LEU A 128 9.80 -1.31 9.74
N ASP A 129 11.02 -0.80 9.67
CA ASP A 129 11.94 -0.92 10.81
C ASP A 129 11.34 -0.19 12.01
N GLN A 130 11.31 -0.82 13.17
CA GLN A 130 10.68 -0.32 14.38
C GLN A 130 11.13 1.11 14.70
N PHE A 131 10.17 2.01 14.92
CA PHE A 131 10.36 3.45 15.12
C PHE A 131 11.17 4.13 14.01
N ALA A 132 11.15 3.58 12.79
CA ALA A 132 11.96 4.06 11.66
C ALA A 132 13.48 4.10 11.96
N THR A 133 13.97 3.25 12.87
CA THR A 133 15.38 3.21 13.31
C THR A 133 16.16 2.10 12.60
N GLY A 134 16.12 2.06 11.29
CA GLY A 134 16.84 1.08 10.49
C GLY A 134 16.91 1.49 9.03
N LEU A 135 17.77 0.83 8.24
CA LEU A 135 17.97 1.10 6.81
C LEU A 135 17.74 -0.14 5.93
N VAL A 136 17.45 -1.28 6.56
CA VAL A 136 17.45 -2.58 5.84
C VAL A 136 16.11 -3.30 5.87
N GLY A 137 15.13 -2.84 6.66
CA GLY A 137 13.78 -3.39 6.71
C GLY A 137 13.63 -4.70 7.45
N VAL A 138 14.59 -5.05 8.33
CA VAL A 138 14.57 -6.32 9.08
C VAL A 138 14.34 -6.13 10.59
N ARG A 139 14.32 -4.90 11.06
CA ARG A 139 14.15 -4.57 12.48
C ARG A 139 12.66 -4.40 12.82
N THR A 140 11.92 -5.49 12.74
CA THR A 140 10.48 -5.51 12.96
C THR A 140 10.03 -6.81 13.61
N PRO A 141 9.11 -6.79 14.61
CA PRO A 141 8.59 -8.01 15.23
C PRO A 141 7.61 -8.76 14.33
N TYR A 142 7.12 -8.13 13.26
CA TYR A 142 6.18 -8.72 12.30
C TYR A 142 6.86 -9.58 11.23
N GLY A 143 8.21 -9.70 11.27
CA GLY A 143 9.02 -10.33 10.24
C GLY A 143 9.28 -9.40 9.05
N ALA A 144 10.46 -9.51 8.45
CA ALA A 144 10.85 -8.70 7.31
C ALA A 144 10.06 -9.10 6.05
N PRO A 145 9.47 -8.16 5.31
CA PRO A 145 8.89 -8.47 4.01
C PRO A 145 9.99 -8.91 3.04
N ARG A 146 9.66 -9.81 2.13
CA ARG A 146 10.62 -10.31 1.13
C ARG A 146 10.88 -9.24 0.08
N ASN A 147 12.15 -9.06 -0.29
CA ASN A 147 12.49 -8.20 -1.40
C ASN A 147 11.81 -8.72 -2.69
N ALA A 148 11.17 -7.82 -3.42
CA ALA A 148 10.37 -8.20 -4.60
C ALA A 148 11.20 -8.63 -5.81
N ILE A 149 12.49 -8.25 -5.86
CA ILE A 149 13.41 -8.54 -6.96
C ILE A 149 14.22 -9.81 -6.65
N ASP A 150 14.80 -9.86 -5.46
CA ASP A 150 15.59 -10.99 -4.99
C ASP A 150 15.23 -11.26 -3.51
N PRO A 151 14.48 -12.33 -3.23
CA PRO A 151 14.02 -12.64 -1.88
C PRO A 151 15.14 -13.03 -0.90
N GLU A 152 16.38 -13.29 -1.40
CA GLU A 152 17.55 -13.62 -0.58
C GLU A 152 18.25 -12.38 -0.01
N ILE A 153 17.90 -11.18 -0.48
CA ILE A 153 18.46 -9.93 0.02
C ILE A 153 17.42 -9.15 0.84
N VAL A 154 17.91 -8.23 1.68
CA VAL A 154 17.05 -7.37 2.51
C VAL A 154 16.19 -6.45 1.63
N PRO A 155 14.96 -6.11 2.07
CA PRO A 155 14.06 -5.27 1.28
C PRO A 155 14.47 -3.79 1.23
N GLY A 156 15.38 -3.35 2.10
CA GLY A 156 15.62 -1.94 2.35
C GLY A 156 14.63 -1.37 3.37
N GLY A 157 15.00 -0.25 3.99
CA GLY A 157 14.21 0.37 5.06
C GLY A 157 14.60 1.82 5.30
N SER A 158 13.95 2.41 6.23
CA SER A 158 12.95 1.86 7.20
C SER A 158 11.57 1.58 6.60
N SER A 159 11.22 2.05 5.43
CA SER A 159 9.89 1.94 4.80
C SER A 159 9.73 0.64 3.97
N ALA A 160 10.15 -0.51 4.53
CA ALA A 160 10.28 -1.79 3.82
C ALA A 160 8.98 -2.25 3.16
N GLY A 161 7.88 -2.36 3.90
CA GLY A 161 6.59 -2.79 3.38
C GLY A 161 6.04 -1.85 2.30
N SER A 162 6.28 -0.53 2.44
CA SER A 162 5.90 0.48 1.45
C SER A 162 6.57 0.25 0.10
N ALA A 163 7.89 0.03 0.10
CA ALA A 163 8.66 -0.23 -1.12
C ALA A 163 8.24 -1.56 -1.77
N VAL A 164 8.12 -2.62 -0.96
CA VAL A 164 7.76 -3.97 -1.44
C VAL A 164 6.34 -4.00 -2.02
N ALA A 165 5.37 -3.31 -1.40
CA ALA A 165 4.00 -3.22 -1.91
C ALA A 165 3.95 -2.61 -3.32
N VAL A 166 4.68 -1.52 -3.55
CA VAL A 166 4.76 -0.87 -4.87
C VAL A 166 5.49 -1.76 -5.88
N ALA A 167 6.60 -2.38 -5.47
CA ALA A 167 7.38 -3.26 -6.35
C ALA A 167 6.58 -4.48 -6.84
N HIS A 168 5.69 -5.03 -6.01
CA HIS A 168 4.78 -6.11 -6.41
C HIS A 168 3.55 -5.63 -7.20
N GLY A 169 3.35 -4.33 -7.36
CA GLY A 169 2.17 -3.78 -8.02
C GLY A 169 0.89 -3.94 -7.19
N ILE A 170 0.99 -3.94 -5.87
CA ILE A 170 -0.15 -3.91 -4.95
C ILE A 170 -0.73 -2.49 -4.86
N ALA A 171 0.12 -1.48 -4.97
CA ALA A 171 -0.26 -0.08 -4.93
C ALA A 171 0.43 0.71 -6.04
N THR A 172 -0.19 1.83 -6.43
CA THR A 172 0.39 2.76 -7.41
C THR A 172 1.57 3.52 -6.82
N PHE A 173 1.44 3.91 -5.56
CA PHE A 173 2.47 4.61 -4.79
C PHE A 173 2.30 4.30 -3.30
N SER A 174 3.31 4.66 -2.54
CA SER A 174 3.28 4.54 -1.08
C SER A 174 3.83 5.79 -0.41
N LEU A 175 3.36 6.05 0.82
CA LEU A 175 4.03 7.01 1.70
C LEU A 175 4.99 6.27 2.62
N GLY A 176 6.23 6.73 2.62
CA GLY A 176 7.24 6.43 3.64
C GLY A 176 7.46 7.65 4.53
N SER A 177 8.32 7.49 5.51
CA SER A 177 8.89 8.60 6.27
C SER A 177 10.41 8.51 6.22
N ASP A 178 11.07 9.65 6.13
CA ASP A 178 12.52 9.75 6.20
C ASP A 178 12.89 10.51 7.47
N THR A 179 13.50 9.82 8.43
CA THR A 179 13.90 10.42 9.70
C THR A 179 15.38 10.79 9.70
N ALA A 180 16.22 9.94 9.11
CA ALA A 180 17.67 10.13 9.04
C ALA A 180 18.24 9.45 7.76
N GLY A 181 17.57 9.59 6.64
CA GLY A 181 17.92 8.98 5.35
C GLY A 181 17.28 7.60 5.12
N SER A 182 16.24 7.24 5.89
CA SER A 182 15.63 5.91 5.84
C SER A 182 14.16 5.92 5.42
#